data_c48eae5e625f347bbcbb74d57c724827
#
_entry.id   c48eae5e625f347bbcbb74d57c724827
#
_cell.length_a   1.000
_cell.length_b   1.000
_cell.length_c   1.000
_cell.angle_alpha   90.00
_cell.angle_beta   90.00
_cell.angle_gamma   90.00
#
_symmetry.space_group_name_H-M   'P 1'
#
loop_
_entity.id
_entity.type
_entity.pdbx_description
1 polymer ?
#
loop_
_entity_poly.entity_id
_entity_poly.type
_entity_poly.pdbx_seq_one_letter_code
_entity_poly.pdbx_strand_id
1 'polypeptide(L)'
;DILKGENFDSPQKPFGGDEDYIWSPDSKSILYVCKKKAGTQYAISTNTDIYEYQLESGKTINRTEGNLGYDTAPQFSPAGHLTWLQMKRDGYEADKNDIIVDFKGIKMNLTANWDGSVDQFMWSPDGKNIYFVAAVDGTKQLFAVNFPGMTRIAVTVRQITNGDFDVSDIIGFSGDQVL
;
A
#
# COMPACT_ATOMS: atom_id res chain seq x y z
N ASP A 1 -19.66 5.62 13.02
CA ASP A 1 -18.28 5.76 13.53
C ASP A 1 -17.76 4.39 13.97
N ILE A 2 -16.85 3.81 13.19
CA ILE A 2 -16.27 2.47 13.41
C ILE A 2 -15.18 2.48 14.50
N LEU A 3 -14.66 3.64 14.87
CA LEU A 3 -13.65 3.82 15.92
C LEU A 3 -14.25 4.43 17.21
N LYS A 4 -15.57 4.41 17.36
CA LYS A 4 -16.23 5.00 18.52
C LYS A 4 -15.76 4.35 19.82
N GLY A 5 -15.12 5.15 20.68
CA GLY A 5 -14.57 4.71 21.96
C GLY A 5 -13.12 4.21 21.88
N GLU A 6 -12.51 4.15 20.70
CA GLU A 6 -11.08 3.92 20.54
C GLU A 6 -10.30 5.22 20.74
N ASN A 7 -9.08 5.10 21.25
CA ASN A 7 -8.18 6.24 21.46
C ASN A 7 -7.19 6.40 20.29
N PHE A 8 -7.57 5.96 19.11
CA PHE A 8 -6.73 5.92 17.93
C PHE A 8 -7.37 6.68 16.78
N ASP A 9 -6.55 7.35 15.97
CA ASP A 9 -7.01 8.09 14.80
C ASP A 9 -6.85 7.26 13.51
N SER A 10 -7.80 7.40 12.60
CA SER A 10 -7.72 7.03 11.20
C SER A 10 -8.48 8.08 10.38
N PRO A 11 -7.88 8.72 9.37
CA PRO A 11 -6.46 8.64 8.94
C PRO A 11 -5.49 8.98 10.06
N GLN A 12 -4.26 8.44 9.96
CA GLN A 12 -3.24 8.70 10.95
C GLN A 12 -2.69 10.12 10.83
N LYS A 13 -2.68 10.86 11.92
CA LYS A 13 -2.06 12.19 11.94
C LYS A 13 -0.54 12.09 12.13
N PRO A 14 0.24 13.05 11.55
CA PRO A 14 -0.21 14.21 10.77
C PRO A 14 -0.33 13.97 9.26
N PHE A 15 0.10 12.81 8.73
CA PHE A 15 0.36 12.60 7.30
C PHE A 15 -0.66 11.69 6.59
N GLY A 16 -1.58 11.04 7.31
CA GLY A 16 -2.59 10.19 6.70
C GLY A 16 -3.70 10.99 6.00
N GLY A 17 -4.25 10.43 4.93
CA GLY A 17 -5.29 11.03 4.10
C GLY A 17 -6.29 10.00 3.57
N ASP A 18 -6.87 10.31 2.42
CA ASP A 18 -7.88 9.47 1.75
C ASP A 18 -7.34 8.09 1.34
N GLU A 19 -6.02 7.98 1.17
CA GLU A 19 -5.32 6.74 0.88
C GLU A 19 -5.32 5.74 2.05
N ASP A 20 -5.65 6.18 3.25
CA ASP A 20 -5.61 5.35 4.46
C ASP A 20 -6.89 4.54 4.70
N TYR A 21 -7.93 4.68 3.89
CA TYR A 21 -9.13 3.86 4.02
C TYR A 21 -9.79 3.55 2.68
N ILE A 22 -10.28 2.32 2.55
CA ILE A 22 -10.97 1.85 1.36
C ILE A 22 -12.13 0.91 1.71
N TRP A 23 -13.08 0.80 0.79
CA TRP A 23 -14.10 -0.25 0.82
C TRP A 23 -13.54 -1.58 0.29
N SER A 24 -13.98 -2.68 0.89
CA SER A 24 -13.79 -3.99 0.25
C SER A 24 -14.57 -4.06 -1.07
N PRO A 25 -14.11 -4.86 -2.06
CA PRO A 25 -14.77 -4.97 -3.36
C PRO A 25 -16.24 -5.43 -3.30
N ASP A 26 -16.61 -6.18 -2.26
CA ASP A 26 -17.97 -6.65 -2.02
C ASP A 26 -18.80 -5.68 -1.16
N SER A 27 -18.24 -4.54 -0.77
CA SER A 27 -18.86 -3.50 0.08
C SER A 27 -19.30 -3.99 1.46
N LYS A 28 -18.70 -5.08 1.98
CA LYS A 28 -19.06 -5.64 3.29
C LYS A 28 -18.09 -5.26 4.40
N SER A 29 -16.95 -4.72 4.05
CA SER A 29 -15.93 -4.28 4.99
C SER A 29 -15.35 -2.93 4.61
N ILE A 30 -14.79 -2.24 5.60
CA ILE A 30 -13.96 -1.06 5.42
C ILE A 30 -12.55 -1.43 5.91
N LEU A 31 -11.53 -1.19 5.08
CA LEU A 31 -10.15 -1.27 5.51
C LEU A 31 -9.64 0.13 5.84
N TYR A 32 -8.86 0.23 6.89
CA TYR A 32 -8.29 1.49 7.35
C TYR A 32 -6.91 1.30 7.98
N VAL A 33 -6.06 2.29 7.81
CA VAL A 33 -4.73 2.34 8.44
C VAL A 33 -4.87 2.94 9.84
N CYS A 34 -4.24 2.32 10.82
CA CYS A 34 -4.26 2.82 12.18
C CYS A 34 -2.99 2.43 12.96
N LYS A 35 -2.47 3.37 13.74
CA LYS A 35 -1.41 3.10 14.73
C LYS A 35 -2.03 2.83 16.10
N LYS A 36 -2.26 1.56 16.43
CA LYS A 36 -2.82 1.16 17.73
C LYS A 36 -1.74 1.07 18.80
N LYS A 37 -1.09 2.19 19.08
CA LYS A 37 -0.07 2.37 20.14
C LYS A 37 -0.54 3.45 21.12
N ALA A 38 -0.02 3.45 22.33
CA ALA A 38 -0.37 4.44 23.34
C ALA A 38 0.86 4.96 24.09
N GLY A 39 0.74 6.15 24.72
CA GLY A 39 1.80 6.76 25.49
C GLY A 39 3.07 7.01 24.68
N THR A 40 4.22 6.73 25.25
CA THR A 40 5.54 6.93 24.62
C THR A 40 5.67 6.12 23.32
N GLN A 41 5.08 4.93 23.26
CA GLN A 41 5.12 4.09 22.07
C GLN A 41 4.46 4.75 20.86
N TYR A 42 3.42 5.54 21.04
CA TYR A 42 2.80 6.28 19.95
C TYR A 42 3.77 7.30 19.31
N ALA A 43 4.64 7.91 20.12
CA ALA A 43 5.58 8.93 19.66
C ALA A 43 6.82 8.34 18.96
N ILE A 44 7.27 7.15 19.36
CA ILE A 44 8.53 6.57 18.87
C ILE A 44 8.36 5.48 17.82
N SER A 45 7.20 4.81 17.80
CA SER A 45 6.93 3.73 16.84
C SER A 45 6.40 4.28 15.52
N THR A 46 6.85 3.69 14.41
CA THR A 46 6.30 3.90 13.06
C THR A 46 5.35 2.78 12.65
N ASN A 47 5.10 1.81 13.53
CA ASN A 47 4.24 0.68 13.23
C ASN A 47 2.78 1.11 13.08
N THR A 48 2.28 1.07 11.84
CA THR A 48 0.86 1.12 11.49
C THR A 48 0.45 -0.21 10.90
N ASP A 49 -0.80 -0.60 11.15
CA ASP A 49 -1.40 -1.77 10.54
C ASP A 49 -2.64 -1.39 9.73
N ILE A 50 -2.98 -2.23 8.76
CA ILE A 50 -4.25 -2.17 8.04
C ILE A 50 -5.25 -3.07 8.73
N TYR A 51 -6.32 -2.46 9.22
CA TYR A 51 -7.43 -3.14 9.88
C TYR A 51 -8.63 -3.25 8.94
N GLU A 52 -9.28 -4.40 8.95
CA GLU A 52 -10.54 -4.63 8.26
C GLU A 52 -11.68 -4.68 9.25
N TYR A 53 -12.62 -3.74 9.16
CA TYR A 53 -13.86 -3.72 9.92
C TYR A 53 -14.99 -4.34 9.10
N GLN A 54 -15.56 -5.44 9.60
CA GLN A 54 -16.67 -6.15 8.98
C GLN A 54 -18.00 -5.53 9.42
N LEU A 55 -18.79 -5.03 8.47
CA LEU A 55 -20.03 -4.29 8.76
C LEU A 55 -21.10 -5.14 9.44
N GLU A 56 -21.26 -6.41 9.02
CA GLU A 56 -22.30 -7.28 9.55
C GLU A 56 -21.99 -7.74 10.99
N SER A 57 -20.75 -8.13 11.25
CA SER A 57 -20.37 -8.70 12.55
C SER A 57 -19.85 -7.68 13.55
N GLY A 58 -19.46 -6.48 13.09
CA GLY A 58 -18.77 -5.47 13.89
C GLY A 58 -17.35 -5.88 14.31
N LYS A 59 -16.79 -6.93 13.73
CA LYS A 59 -15.44 -7.40 14.06
C LYS A 59 -14.38 -6.65 13.28
N THR A 60 -13.27 -6.38 13.95
CA THR A 60 -12.05 -5.84 13.34
C THR A 60 -10.97 -6.90 13.28
N ILE A 61 -10.33 -7.04 12.12
CA ILE A 61 -9.24 -8.00 11.86
C ILE A 61 -8.00 -7.21 11.45
N ASN A 62 -6.84 -7.49 12.05
CA ASN A 62 -5.57 -6.95 11.58
C ASN A 62 -5.10 -7.74 10.35
N ARG A 63 -4.97 -7.08 9.19
CA ARG A 63 -4.59 -7.73 7.91
C ARG A 63 -3.08 -7.77 7.70
N THR A 64 -2.33 -6.93 8.41
CA THR A 64 -0.88 -6.80 8.25
C THR A 64 -0.10 -7.19 9.51
N GLU A 65 -0.76 -7.85 10.46
CA GLU A 65 -0.16 -8.30 11.70
C GLU A 65 1.21 -8.97 11.47
N GLY A 66 2.18 -8.60 12.33
CA GLY A 66 3.55 -9.15 12.30
C GLY A 66 4.56 -8.30 11.54
N ASN A 67 4.14 -7.29 10.77
CA ASN A 67 5.05 -6.25 10.31
C ASN A 67 5.32 -5.23 11.42
N LEU A 68 6.49 -4.60 11.41
CA LEU A 68 6.91 -3.67 12.46
C LEU A 68 7.05 -2.22 11.99
N GLY A 69 7.07 -1.98 10.68
CA GLY A 69 7.11 -0.65 10.09
C GLY A 69 5.72 -0.15 9.68
N TYR A 70 5.69 0.85 8.83
CA TYR A 70 4.45 1.33 8.24
C TYR A 70 3.83 0.30 7.30
N ASP A 71 2.52 0.08 7.44
CA ASP A 71 1.64 -0.50 6.43
C ASP A 71 0.58 0.55 6.06
N THR A 72 0.59 1.04 4.81
CA THR A 72 -0.19 2.21 4.37
C THR A 72 -0.77 2.01 2.97
N ALA A 73 -1.61 2.95 2.54
CA ALA A 73 -2.18 3.03 1.19
C ALA A 73 -2.79 1.69 0.70
N PRO A 74 -3.73 1.08 1.44
CA PRO A 74 -4.37 -0.15 1.00
C PRO A 74 -5.14 0.05 -0.30
N GLN A 75 -5.01 -0.88 -1.24
CA GLN A 75 -5.79 -0.94 -2.48
C GLN A 75 -6.19 -2.39 -2.77
N PHE A 76 -7.21 -2.57 -3.58
CA PHE A 76 -7.53 -3.88 -4.13
C PHE A 76 -7.17 -3.97 -5.60
N SER A 77 -6.60 -5.10 -5.99
CA SER A 77 -6.46 -5.43 -7.41
C SER A 77 -7.83 -5.60 -8.07
N PRO A 78 -7.94 -5.56 -9.41
CA PRO A 78 -9.17 -5.89 -10.12
C PRO A 78 -9.74 -7.29 -9.78
N ALA A 79 -8.88 -8.20 -9.33
CA ALA A 79 -9.25 -9.54 -8.88
C ALA A 79 -9.54 -9.64 -7.37
N GLY A 80 -9.52 -8.52 -6.62
CA GLY A 80 -9.81 -8.45 -5.19
C GLY A 80 -8.66 -8.83 -4.27
N HIS A 81 -7.41 -8.82 -4.74
CA HIS A 81 -6.24 -9.02 -3.86
C HIS A 81 -5.89 -7.73 -3.13
N LEU A 82 -5.80 -7.79 -1.80
CA LEU A 82 -5.34 -6.66 -1.00
C LEU A 82 -3.86 -6.38 -1.31
N THR A 83 -3.56 -5.12 -1.55
CA THR A 83 -2.23 -4.61 -1.90
C THR A 83 -1.97 -3.36 -1.09
N TRP A 84 -0.73 -3.16 -0.62
CA TRP A 84 -0.38 -1.99 0.18
C TRP A 84 1.10 -1.63 0.07
N LEU A 85 1.47 -0.46 0.58
CA LEU A 85 2.85 -0.06 0.80
C LEU A 85 3.30 -0.51 2.18
N GLN A 86 4.50 -1.07 2.26
CA GLN A 86 5.06 -1.58 3.50
C GLN A 86 6.49 -1.11 3.71
N MET A 87 6.77 -0.51 4.87
CA MET A 87 8.10 -0.37 5.43
C MET A 87 8.38 -1.50 6.42
N LYS A 88 9.64 -1.85 6.62
CA LYS A 88 10.00 -3.05 7.37
C LYS A 88 10.29 -2.79 8.84
N ARG A 89 10.89 -1.64 9.18
CA ARG A 89 11.50 -1.41 10.50
C ARG A 89 10.72 -0.40 11.32
N ASP A 90 10.45 -0.74 12.59
CA ASP A 90 9.88 0.20 13.54
C ASP A 90 10.85 1.35 13.87
N GLY A 91 10.35 2.57 13.95
CA GLY A 91 11.11 3.78 14.25
C GLY A 91 11.92 4.37 13.09
N TYR A 92 11.79 3.82 11.86
CA TYR A 92 12.51 4.30 10.68
C TYR A 92 11.55 4.88 9.65
N GLU A 93 11.35 6.20 9.68
CA GLU A 93 10.46 6.93 8.75
C GLU A 93 11.00 7.02 7.31
N ALA A 94 12.31 6.84 7.13
CA ALA A 94 12.97 6.84 5.82
C ALA A 94 13.29 5.42 5.34
N ASP A 95 12.60 4.40 5.88
CA ASP A 95 12.77 3.04 5.38
C ASP A 95 12.16 2.88 3.98
N LYS A 96 12.58 1.85 3.27
CA LYS A 96 12.07 1.57 1.94
C LYS A 96 10.59 1.16 1.97
N ASN A 97 9.77 1.83 1.17
CA ASN A 97 8.41 1.38 0.86
C ASN A 97 8.43 0.32 -0.24
N ASP A 98 7.96 -0.86 0.10
CA ASP A 98 7.76 -1.98 -0.83
C ASP A 98 6.27 -2.16 -1.17
N ILE A 99 5.97 -2.68 -2.37
CA ILE A 99 4.63 -3.11 -2.77
C ILE A 99 4.41 -4.55 -2.33
N ILE A 100 3.44 -4.75 -1.45
CA ILE A 100 3.04 -6.08 -0.96
C ILE A 100 1.65 -6.44 -1.51
N VAL A 101 1.48 -7.67 -1.94
CA VAL A 101 0.19 -8.24 -2.38
C VAL A 101 -0.15 -9.44 -1.51
N ASP A 102 -1.32 -9.44 -0.88
CA ASP A 102 -1.89 -10.64 -0.25
C ASP A 102 -2.55 -11.50 -1.33
N PHE A 103 -1.82 -12.48 -1.80
CA PHE A 103 -2.32 -13.43 -2.77
C PHE A 103 -2.74 -14.73 -2.08
N LYS A 104 -4.04 -14.88 -1.82
CA LYS A 104 -4.61 -16.09 -1.16
C LYS A 104 -3.97 -16.40 0.20
N GLY A 105 -3.70 -15.38 1.00
CA GLY A 105 -3.07 -15.51 2.32
C GLY A 105 -1.54 -15.60 2.29
N ILE A 106 -0.92 -15.48 1.11
CA ILE A 106 0.53 -15.41 0.96
C ILE A 106 0.91 -13.96 0.65
N LYS A 107 1.65 -13.32 1.55
CA LYS A 107 2.16 -11.96 1.34
C LYS A 107 3.36 -12.00 0.40
N MET A 108 3.21 -11.42 -0.78
CA MET A 108 4.24 -11.35 -1.83
C MET A 108 4.80 -9.93 -1.90
N ASN A 109 6.11 -9.76 -1.66
CA ASN A 109 6.80 -8.49 -1.89
C ASN A 109 7.26 -8.42 -3.35
N LEU A 110 6.63 -7.55 -4.14
CA LEU A 110 6.90 -7.42 -5.57
C LEU A 110 8.12 -6.55 -5.88
N THR A 111 8.55 -5.72 -4.94
CA THR A 111 9.69 -4.82 -5.11
C THR A 111 10.90 -5.17 -4.25
N ALA A 112 10.90 -6.37 -3.64
CA ALA A 112 11.95 -6.81 -2.71
C ALA A 112 13.38 -6.68 -3.26
N ASN A 113 13.56 -6.98 -4.55
CA ASN A 113 14.88 -6.99 -5.22
C ASN A 113 15.16 -5.69 -5.99
N TRP A 114 14.31 -4.67 -5.88
CA TRP A 114 14.48 -3.38 -6.52
C TRP A 114 14.98 -2.36 -5.49
N ASP A 115 15.98 -1.59 -5.82
CA ASP A 115 16.66 -0.66 -4.90
C ASP A 115 16.07 0.76 -5.00
N GLY A 116 14.78 0.88 -4.79
CA GLY A 116 14.06 2.14 -4.74
C GLY A 116 12.93 2.08 -3.73
N SER A 117 12.36 3.24 -3.41
CA SER A 117 11.19 3.38 -2.52
C SER A 117 9.99 3.83 -3.31
N VAL A 118 8.85 3.19 -3.10
CA VAL A 118 7.59 3.49 -3.81
C VAL A 118 6.87 4.63 -3.09
N ASP A 119 6.49 5.68 -3.84
CA ASP A 119 5.72 6.81 -3.31
C ASP A 119 4.20 6.55 -3.43
N GLN A 120 3.76 6.07 -4.60
CA GLN A 120 2.36 5.79 -4.92
C GLN A 120 2.30 4.64 -5.91
N PHE A 121 1.21 3.86 -5.88
CA PHE A 121 0.99 2.79 -6.85
C PHE A 121 -0.47 2.70 -7.29
N MET A 122 -0.69 2.07 -8.45
CA MET A 122 -2.01 1.75 -8.98
C MET A 122 -1.95 0.48 -9.84
N TRP A 123 -2.95 -0.39 -9.69
CA TRP A 123 -3.11 -1.58 -10.52
C TRP A 123 -3.52 -1.23 -11.93
N SER A 124 -2.95 -1.93 -12.92
CA SER A 124 -3.50 -1.91 -14.29
C SER A 124 -4.92 -2.51 -14.30
N PRO A 125 -5.80 -2.05 -15.21
CA PRO A 125 -7.18 -2.56 -15.29
C PRO A 125 -7.27 -4.06 -15.53
N ASP A 126 -6.29 -4.65 -16.21
CA ASP A 126 -6.21 -6.10 -16.48
C ASP A 126 -5.62 -6.91 -15.32
N GLY A 127 -5.15 -6.25 -14.26
CA GLY A 127 -4.57 -6.88 -13.07
C GLY A 127 -3.23 -7.56 -13.29
N LYS A 128 -2.53 -7.30 -14.40
CA LYS A 128 -1.25 -7.95 -14.70
C LYS A 128 -0.04 -7.18 -14.24
N ASN A 129 -0.18 -5.86 -14.10
CA ASN A 129 0.89 -4.98 -13.67
C ASN A 129 0.41 -4.04 -12.57
N ILE A 130 1.36 -3.56 -11.77
CA ILE A 130 1.20 -2.42 -10.89
C ILE A 130 2.13 -1.34 -11.41
N TYR A 131 1.57 -0.16 -11.70
CA TYR A 131 2.32 1.03 -12.01
C TYR A 131 2.58 1.81 -10.73
N PHE A 132 3.73 2.44 -10.62
CA PHE A 132 4.07 3.18 -9.42
C PHE A 132 5.04 4.33 -9.72
N VAL A 133 5.01 5.35 -8.87
CA VAL A 133 5.91 6.49 -8.90
C VAL A 133 6.99 6.28 -7.85
N ALA A 134 8.22 6.60 -8.21
CA ALA A 134 9.35 6.56 -7.30
C ALA A 134 10.44 7.54 -7.71
N ALA A 135 11.23 7.98 -6.74
CA ALA A 135 12.37 8.84 -6.98
C ALA A 135 13.54 8.05 -7.55
N VAL A 136 14.17 8.60 -8.61
CA VAL A 136 15.40 8.09 -9.21
C VAL A 136 16.22 9.27 -9.79
N ASP A 137 17.51 9.28 -9.52
CA ASP A 137 18.45 10.30 -10.04
C ASP A 137 17.98 11.76 -9.88
N GLY A 138 17.31 12.06 -8.75
CA GLY A 138 16.85 13.41 -8.41
C GLY A 138 15.51 13.83 -9.02
N THR A 139 14.83 12.95 -9.77
CA THR A 139 13.49 13.16 -10.32
C THR A 139 12.55 12.04 -9.88
N LYS A 140 11.23 12.27 -9.98
CA LYS A 140 10.21 11.22 -9.80
C LYS A 140 9.82 10.66 -11.16
N GLN A 141 9.90 9.34 -11.31
CA GLN A 141 9.62 8.66 -12.56
C GLN A 141 8.55 7.57 -12.39
N LEU A 142 7.90 7.23 -13.50
CA LEU A 142 6.92 6.14 -13.56
C LEU A 142 7.64 4.82 -13.80
N PHE A 143 7.25 3.82 -13.02
CA PHE A 143 7.71 2.44 -13.11
C PHE A 143 6.52 1.48 -13.25
N ALA A 144 6.81 0.24 -13.62
CA ALA A 144 5.85 -0.85 -13.55
C ALA A 144 6.51 -2.11 -13.03
N VAL A 145 5.75 -2.89 -12.24
CA VAL A 145 6.12 -4.24 -11.82
C VAL A 145 5.03 -5.21 -12.25
N ASN A 146 5.42 -6.37 -12.80
CA ASN A 146 4.46 -7.40 -13.16
C ASN A 146 3.99 -8.19 -11.93
N PHE A 147 2.72 -8.57 -11.93
CA PHE A 147 2.16 -9.48 -10.94
C PHE A 147 2.17 -10.92 -11.48
N PRO A 148 2.94 -11.83 -10.88
CA PRO A 148 3.11 -13.18 -11.41
C PRO A 148 1.91 -14.09 -11.14
N GLY A 149 1.04 -13.76 -10.19
CA GLY A 149 -0.03 -14.66 -9.75
C GLY A 149 0.52 -16.01 -9.30
N MET A 150 -0.05 -17.10 -9.85
CA MET A 150 0.42 -18.47 -9.59
C MET A 150 1.46 -18.97 -10.60
N THR A 151 1.88 -18.12 -11.52
CA THR A 151 2.86 -18.50 -12.53
C THR A 151 4.29 -18.47 -11.98
N ARG A 152 5.24 -19.10 -12.69
CA ARG A 152 6.67 -19.04 -12.37
C ARG A 152 7.38 -17.88 -13.07
N ILE A 153 6.63 -16.88 -13.54
CA ILE A 153 7.20 -15.71 -14.19
C ILE A 153 7.96 -14.90 -13.11
N ALA A 154 9.18 -14.52 -13.44
CA ALA A 154 9.98 -13.68 -12.56
C ALA A 154 9.32 -12.32 -12.36
N VAL A 155 9.32 -11.82 -11.13
CA VAL A 155 8.91 -10.45 -10.83
C VAL A 155 9.99 -9.51 -11.33
N THR A 156 9.61 -8.52 -12.14
CA THR A 156 10.56 -7.58 -12.76
C THR A 156 9.99 -6.17 -12.66
N VAL A 157 10.78 -5.27 -12.09
CA VAL A 157 10.53 -3.83 -12.13
C VAL A 157 11.16 -3.26 -13.40
N ARG A 158 10.42 -2.41 -14.10
CA ARG A 158 10.91 -1.68 -15.27
C ARG A 158 10.54 -0.21 -15.17
N GLN A 159 11.46 0.66 -15.50
CA GLN A 159 11.21 2.10 -15.64
C GLN A 159 10.45 2.38 -16.93
N ILE A 160 9.40 3.21 -16.86
CA ILE A 160 8.53 3.57 -17.99
C ILE A 160 8.91 4.94 -18.54
N THR A 161 9.11 5.92 -17.65
CA THR A 161 9.53 7.26 -18.02
C THR A 161 10.98 7.50 -17.62
N ASN A 162 11.67 8.36 -18.36
CA ASN A 162 13.03 8.80 -18.05
C ASN A 162 13.22 10.19 -18.64
N GLY A 163 13.64 11.16 -17.83
CA GLY A 163 13.88 12.54 -18.28
C GLY A 163 14.00 13.53 -17.13
N ASP A 164 14.29 14.77 -17.48
CA ASP A 164 14.45 15.90 -16.54
C ASP A 164 13.06 16.51 -16.17
N PHE A 165 12.14 15.66 -15.76
CA PHE A 165 10.79 16.03 -15.31
C PHE A 165 10.32 15.08 -14.22
N ASP A 166 9.34 15.53 -13.43
CA ASP A 166 8.70 14.72 -12.41
C ASP A 166 7.35 14.19 -12.88
N VAL A 167 7.09 12.91 -12.58
CA VAL A 167 5.75 12.34 -12.57
C VAL A 167 5.21 12.53 -11.16
N SER A 168 4.18 13.37 -10.99
CA SER A 168 3.64 13.66 -9.65
C SER A 168 2.77 12.52 -9.11
N ASP A 169 1.84 12.04 -9.93
CA ASP A 169 0.81 11.08 -9.53
C ASP A 169 0.37 10.18 -10.69
N ILE A 170 -0.20 9.03 -10.36
CA ILE A 170 -1.00 8.20 -11.26
C ILE A 170 -2.46 8.44 -10.89
N ILE A 171 -3.23 9.06 -11.78
CA ILE A 171 -4.62 9.42 -11.52
C ILE A 171 -5.63 8.45 -12.15
N GLY A 172 -5.17 7.55 -13.01
CA GLY A 172 -6.03 6.54 -13.64
C GLY A 172 -5.48 5.97 -14.94
N PHE A 173 -6.40 5.34 -15.69
CA PHE A 173 -6.11 4.74 -16.99
C PHE A 173 -7.14 5.17 -18.01
N SER A 174 -6.68 5.33 -19.26
CA SER A 174 -7.54 5.45 -20.44
C SER A 174 -7.18 4.31 -21.40
N GLY A 175 -7.99 3.25 -21.41
CA GLY A 175 -7.62 1.99 -22.04
C GLY A 175 -6.34 1.42 -21.39
N ASP A 176 -5.29 1.23 -22.20
CA ASP A 176 -3.98 0.75 -21.72
C ASP A 176 -3.01 1.87 -21.38
N GLN A 177 -3.43 3.13 -21.48
CA GLN A 177 -2.60 4.29 -21.18
C GLN A 177 -2.74 4.71 -19.72
N VAL A 178 -1.62 4.93 -19.06
CA VAL A 178 -1.54 5.51 -17.70
C VAL A 178 -1.72 7.03 -17.82
N LEU A 179 -2.55 7.60 -16.96
CA LEU A 179 -2.83 9.04 -16.86
C LEU A 179 -2.24 9.59 -15.59
#